data_894415b7e9738d11786ee18e3f42e075
#
_entry.id   894415b7e9738d11786ee18e3f42e075
#
_cell.length_a   1.000
_cell.length_b   1.000
_cell.length_c   1.000
_cell.angle_alpha   90.00
_cell.angle_beta   90.00
_cell.angle_gamma   90.00
#
_symmetry.space_group_name_H-M   'P 1'
#
loop_
_entity.id
_entity.type
_entity.pdbx_description
1 polymer ?
#
loop_
_entity_poly.entity_id
_entity_poly.type
_entity_poly.pdbx_seq_one_letter_code
_entity_poly.pdbx_strand_id
1 'polypeptide(L)'
;MKKLLFGLLLATLVSACSNESSTKVSFALTDAPSLKGYQEVYVDVQRIEYRVDSGDFVSLPMSPIRVNLLDLTNGQDTLLGNVELEAGQKVSQVRLILGEDNTLVLSDGTEVAIRVPSGQTSGLKFNIQTSVEVTSGYKVMIDFDAEKSIVAKGNGTFSLKPVIRGYIVANTSAIFGHITPAQVPFKVLAIRGTDSILTVSDTLQSNYFRLHGLTSGTYNIQFLNSNDSIVTSRSQAIVGGTNVDLGIVQINP
;
A
#
# COMPACT_ATOMS: atom_id res chain seq x y z
N MET A 1 -41.42 52.81 -53.46
CA MET A 1 -40.85 51.52 -53.55
C MET A 1 -39.83 51.37 -52.41
N LYS A 2 -40.24 50.83 -51.25
CA LYS A 2 -39.39 50.71 -50.06
C LYS A 2 -38.87 49.28 -50.02
N LYS A 3 -37.54 49.08 -50.12
CA LYS A 3 -36.90 47.77 -49.97
C LYS A 3 -36.58 47.51 -48.49
N LEU A 4 -37.26 46.57 -47.87
CA LEU A 4 -36.97 46.06 -46.56
C LEU A 4 -35.75 45.11 -46.66
N LEU A 5 -34.64 45.43 -46.01
CA LEU A 5 -33.51 44.49 -45.78
C LEU A 5 -33.80 43.73 -44.50
N PHE A 6 -34.02 42.41 -44.62
CA PHE A 6 -34.17 41.50 -43.48
C PHE A 6 -32.77 40.96 -43.12
N GLY A 7 -32.17 41.51 -42.06
CA GLY A 7 -30.89 41.03 -41.53
C GLY A 7 -31.09 39.76 -40.72
N LEU A 8 -30.57 38.64 -41.23
CA LEU A 8 -30.56 37.34 -40.54
C LEU A 8 -29.40 37.31 -39.53
N LEU A 9 -29.71 37.48 -38.24
CA LEU A 9 -28.76 37.36 -37.14
C LEU A 9 -28.49 35.87 -36.84
N LEU A 10 -27.38 35.35 -37.35
CA LEU A 10 -26.93 33.98 -37.10
C LEU A 10 -26.25 33.92 -35.71
N ALA A 11 -27.01 33.52 -34.68
CA ALA A 11 -26.49 33.26 -33.35
C ALA A 11 -25.67 31.96 -33.37
N THR A 12 -24.34 32.05 -33.40
CA THR A 12 -23.43 30.94 -33.19
C THR A 12 -23.43 30.55 -31.70
N LEU A 13 -24.11 29.46 -31.38
CA LEU A 13 -23.97 28.77 -30.08
C LEU A 13 -22.56 28.21 -30.02
N VAL A 14 -21.66 28.89 -29.33
CA VAL A 14 -20.35 28.36 -28.92
C VAL A 14 -20.65 27.39 -27.77
N SER A 15 -20.73 26.10 -28.07
CA SER A 15 -20.72 25.03 -27.05
C SER A 15 -19.31 25.05 -26.45
N ALA A 16 -19.16 25.68 -25.28
CA ALA A 16 -17.98 25.56 -24.47
C ALA A 16 -18.00 24.14 -23.86
N CYS A 17 -17.33 23.20 -24.52
CA CYS A 17 -16.92 21.96 -23.87
C CYS A 17 -15.93 22.37 -22.78
N SER A 18 -16.38 22.45 -21.53
CA SER A 18 -15.49 22.41 -20.40
C SER A 18 -14.84 21.03 -20.39
N ASN A 19 -13.58 20.93 -20.79
CA ASN A 19 -12.75 19.77 -20.47
C ASN A 19 -12.60 19.78 -18.96
N GLU A 20 -13.52 19.14 -18.26
CA GLU A 20 -13.31 18.79 -16.86
C GLU A 20 -12.16 17.78 -16.84
N SER A 21 -11.00 18.24 -16.42
CA SER A 21 -9.84 17.36 -16.27
C SER A 21 -10.13 16.40 -15.12
N SER A 22 -10.23 15.11 -15.40
CA SER A 22 -10.35 14.08 -14.37
C SER A 22 -8.97 13.56 -13.97
N THR A 23 -8.89 13.04 -12.76
CA THR A 23 -7.69 12.41 -12.19
C THR A 23 -7.98 10.94 -11.93
N LYS A 24 -7.28 10.05 -12.62
CA LYS A 24 -7.39 8.60 -12.40
C LYS A 24 -6.71 8.22 -11.09
N VAL A 25 -7.46 7.57 -10.20
CA VAL A 25 -6.97 7.02 -8.94
C VAL A 25 -7.07 5.50 -8.95
N SER A 26 -5.94 4.84 -8.77
CA SER A 26 -5.83 3.39 -8.67
C SER A 26 -5.70 2.97 -7.21
N PHE A 27 -6.36 1.88 -6.81
CA PHE A 27 -6.22 1.29 -5.48
C PHE A 27 -5.54 -0.07 -5.62
N ALA A 28 -4.47 -0.29 -4.88
CA ALA A 28 -3.72 -1.53 -4.91
C ALA A 28 -3.38 -2.00 -3.49
N LEU A 29 -3.25 -3.32 -3.33
CA LEU A 29 -2.88 -3.99 -2.09
C LEU A 29 -1.44 -4.49 -2.21
N THR A 30 -0.67 -4.32 -1.14
CA THR A 30 0.68 -4.87 -0.96
C THR A 30 0.83 -5.40 0.46
N ASP A 31 1.89 -6.14 0.74
CA ASP A 31 2.21 -6.64 2.08
C ASP A 31 3.65 -6.33 2.48
N ALA A 32 3.85 -6.15 3.78
CA ALA A 32 5.18 -6.16 4.38
C ALA A 32 5.66 -7.62 4.54
N PRO A 33 6.91 -7.96 4.15
CA PRO A 33 7.42 -9.31 4.28
C PRO A 33 7.45 -9.80 5.72
N SER A 34 7.17 -11.10 5.92
CA SER A 34 7.13 -11.77 7.23
C SER A 34 8.21 -12.84 7.38
N LEU A 35 8.78 -12.98 8.59
CA LEU A 35 9.69 -14.07 8.98
C LEU A 35 9.02 -15.14 9.85
N LYS A 36 7.73 -15.07 10.11
CA LYS A 36 7.05 -16.02 11.03
C LYS A 36 6.92 -17.44 10.52
N GLY A 37 7.50 -17.77 9.36
CA GLY A 37 7.52 -19.13 8.84
C GLY A 37 6.16 -19.64 8.39
N TYR A 38 5.22 -18.76 8.06
CA TYR A 38 3.98 -19.11 7.39
C TYR A 38 4.27 -19.39 5.92
N GLN A 39 3.59 -20.38 5.33
CA GLN A 39 3.70 -20.64 3.90
C GLN A 39 2.80 -19.71 3.10
N GLU A 40 1.58 -19.44 3.58
CA GLU A 40 0.61 -18.58 2.92
C GLU A 40 -0.25 -17.85 3.96
N VAL A 41 -0.70 -16.66 3.62
CA VAL A 41 -1.64 -15.85 4.40
C VAL A 41 -2.71 -15.33 3.46
N TYR A 42 -3.85 -15.98 3.41
CA TYR A 42 -4.97 -15.55 2.59
C TYR A 42 -5.88 -14.59 3.33
N VAL A 43 -6.21 -13.49 2.67
CA VAL A 43 -7.24 -12.55 3.11
C VAL A 43 -8.35 -12.46 2.07
N ASP A 44 -9.58 -12.40 2.55
CA ASP A 44 -10.79 -12.27 1.77
C ASP A 44 -11.22 -10.80 1.74
N VAL A 45 -10.84 -10.08 0.68
CA VAL A 45 -11.19 -8.66 0.48
C VAL A 45 -12.56 -8.58 -0.17
N GLN A 46 -13.57 -8.22 0.58
CA GLN A 46 -14.95 -8.11 0.10
C GLN A 46 -15.25 -6.78 -0.56
N ARG A 47 -14.76 -5.69 0.02
CA ARG A 47 -15.05 -4.34 -0.47
C ARG A 47 -14.02 -3.33 0.02
N ILE A 48 -13.75 -2.35 -0.83
CA ILE A 48 -13.06 -1.12 -0.49
C ILE A 48 -14.07 0.01 -0.54
N GLU A 49 -14.07 0.86 0.46
CA GLU A 49 -14.76 2.14 0.44
C GLU A 49 -13.72 3.24 0.58
N TYR A 50 -13.90 4.32 -0.14
CA TYR A 50 -13.02 5.48 -0.07
C TYR A 50 -13.83 6.75 0.17
N ARG A 51 -13.20 7.74 0.76
CA ARG A 51 -13.76 9.07 0.98
C ARG A 51 -12.92 10.07 0.21
N VAL A 52 -13.61 10.94 -0.53
CA VAL A 52 -12.99 12.08 -1.22
C VAL A 52 -13.14 13.30 -0.31
N ASP A 53 -12.05 13.96 -0.02
CA ASP A 53 -11.98 15.14 0.85
C ASP A 53 -12.73 14.93 2.19
N SER A 54 -13.78 15.69 2.45
CA SER A 54 -14.65 15.56 3.64
C SER A 54 -16.02 14.92 3.34
N GLY A 55 -16.22 14.37 2.12
CA GLY A 55 -17.47 13.75 1.68
C GLY A 55 -17.81 12.43 2.38
N ASP A 56 -18.81 11.74 1.89
CA ASP A 56 -19.19 10.41 2.36
C ASP A 56 -18.31 9.30 1.80
N PHE A 57 -18.38 8.11 2.41
CA PHE A 57 -17.74 6.92 1.86
C PHE A 57 -18.49 6.41 0.62
N VAL A 58 -17.73 6.16 -0.43
CA VAL A 58 -18.20 5.59 -1.70
C VAL A 58 -17.53 4.24 -1.91
N SER A 59 -18.26 3.25 -2.41
CA SER A 59 -17.69 1.93 -2.72
C SER A 59 -16.85 2.00 -3.98
N LEU A 60 -15.65 1.40 -3.93
CA LEU A 60 -14.81 1.17 -5.10
C LEU A 60 -15.48 0.12 -6.00
N PRO A 61 -15.62 0.34 -7.32
CA PRO A 61 -16.08 -0.68 -8.24
C PRO A 61 -15.05 -1.82 -8.33
N MET A 62 -15.31 -2.92 -7.64
CA MET A 62 -14.47 -4.12 -7.61
C MET A 62 -15.30 -5.36 -7.33
N SER A 63 -14.81 -6.53 -7.74
CA SER A 63 -15.29 -7.82 -7.27
C SER A 63 -14.54 -8.26 -6.02
N PRO A 64 -15.15 -9.01 -5.10
CA PRO A 64 -14.43 -9.65 -4.02
C PRO A 64 -13.24 -10.47 -4.51
N ILE A 65 -12.13 -10.43 -3.80
CA ILE A 65 -10.89 -11.14 -4.17
C ILE A 65 -10.28 -11.78 -2.92
N ARG A 66 -9.85 -13.03 -3.05
CA ARG A 66 -9.04 -13.73 -2.06
C ARG A 66 -7.58 -13.68 -2.50
N VAL A 67 -6.72 -13.14 -1.65
CA VAL A 67 -5.33 -12.81 -1.98
C VAL A 67 -4.39 -13.45 -0.98
N ASN A 68 -3.32 -14.10 -1.46
CA ASN A 68 -2.19 -14.47 -0.63
C ASN A 68 -1.29 -13.24 -0.41
N LEU A 69 -1.25 -12.73 0.80
CA LEU A 69 -0.47 -11.53 1.12
C LEU A 69 1.03 -11.75 0.91
N LEU A 70 1.55 -12.95 1.15
CA LEU A 70 2.98 -13.23 1.04
C LEU A 70 3.50 -13.13 -0.41
N ASP A 71 2.60 -13.23 -1.41
CA ASP A 71 2.93 -13.00 -2.82
C ASP A 71 3.11 -11.50 -3.14
N LEU A 72 2.64 -10.62 -2.25
CA LEU A 72 2.64 -9.16 -2.45
C LEU A 72 3.77 -8.44 -1.70
N THR A 73 4.85 -9.16 -1.39
CA THR A 73 6.01 -8.62 -0.69
C THR A 73 7.03 -8.02 -1.66
N ASN A 74 8.03 -7.31 -1.13
CA ASN A 74 9.16 -6.74 -1.90
C ASN A 74 8.74 -5.84 -3.08
N GLY A 75 7.65 -5.09 -2.91
CA GLY A 75 7.17 -4.13 -3.90
C GLY A 75 6.24 -4.72 -4.96
N GLN A 76 5.83 -5.97 -4.80
CA GLN A 76 4.72 -6.54 -5.54
C GLN A 76 3.41 -5.95 -5.02
N ASP A 77 2.48 -5.72 -5.91
CA ASP A 77 1.12 -5.26 -5.55
C ASP A 77 0.07 -5.89 -6.48
N THR A 78 -1.17 -5.95 -6.00
CA THR A 78 -2.31 -6.33 -6.83
C THR A 78 -3.29 -5.17 -6.93
N LEU A 79 -3.75 -4.88 -8.17
CA LEU A 79 -4.73 -3.84 -8.42
C LEU A 79 -6.11 -4.30 -7.93
N LEU A 80 -6.77 -3.48 -7.11
CA LEU A 80 -8.12 -3.72 -6.62
C LEU A 80 -9.19 -3.01 -7.46
N GLY A 81 -8.89 -1.82 -7.98
CA GLY A 81 -9.79 -1.06 -8.83
C GLY A 81 -9.29 0.35 -9.14
N ASN A 82 -10.06 1.06 -9.97
CA ASN A 82 -9.77 2.43 -10.37
C ASN A 82 -11.03 3.28 -10.27
N VAL A 83 -10.85 4.57 -10.04
CA VAL A 83 -11.90 5.60 -10.13
C VAL A 83 -11.36 6.84 -10.82
N GLU A 84 -12.25 7.62 -11.41
CA GLU A 84 -11.96 8.96 -11.91
C GLU A 84 -12.52 9.96 -10.90
N LEU A 85 -11.68 10.87 -10.42
CA LEU A 85 -12.06 11.98 -9.56
C LEU A 85 -11.98 13.28 -10.34
N GLU A 86 -12.74 14.28 -9.94
CA GLU A 86 -12.61 15.63 -10.48
C GLU A 86 -11.23 16.22 -10.14
N ALA A 87 -10.73 17.13 -10.99
CA ALA A 87 -9.44 17.76 -10.76
C ALA A 87 -9.40 18.46 -9.39
N GLY A 88 -8.33 18.19 -8.64
CA GLY A 88 -8.12 18.76 -7.31
C GLY A 88 -8.73 17.96 -6.15
N GLN A 89 -9.62 17.00 -6.43
CA GLN A 89 -10.15 16.11 -5.40
C GLN A 89 -9.10 15.08 -4.96
N LYS A 90 -9.15 14.70 -3.67
CA LYS A 90 -8.17 13.78 -3.06
C LYS A 90 -8.86 12.70 -2.24
N VAL A 91 -8.37 11.47 -2.36
CA VAL A 91 -8.76 10.42 -1.42
C VAL A 91 -8.15 10.72 -0.06
N SER A 92 -9.00 10.98 0.92
CA SER A 92 -8.60 11.33 2.29
C SER A 92 -8.59 10.13 3.24
N GLN A 93 -9.50 9.18 3.04
CA GLN A 93 -9.65 8.02 3.90
C GLN A 93 -10.07 6.80 3.08
N VAL A 94 -9.60 5.63 3.47
CA VAL A 94 -10.01 4.34 2.92
C VAL A 94 -10.53 3.44 4.02
N ARG A 95 -11.50 2.60 3.68
CA ARG A 95 -12.03 1.54 4.52
C ARG A 95 -11.93 0.22 3.79
N LEU A 96 -11.20 -0.73 4.36
CA LEU A 96 -11.06 -2.09 3.87
C LEU A 96 -12.05 -3.00 4.62
N ILE A 97 -12.92 -3.69 3.92
CA ILE A 97 -13.87 -4.65 4.46
C ILE A 97 -13.41 -6.05 4.08
N LEU A 98 -13.11 -6.85 5.09
CA LEU A 98 -12.74 -8.26 4.94
C LEU A 98 -13.96 -9.16 5.15
N GLY A 99 -14.00 -10.27 4.44
CA GLY A 99 -14.96 -11.34 4.63
C GLY A 99 -14.48 -12.38 5.66
N GLU A 100 -15.06 -13.57 5.59
CA GLU A 100 -14.82 -14.64 6.57
C GLU A 100 -13.84 -15.72 6.09
N ASP A 101 -13.54 -15.77 4.78
CA ASP A 101 -12.65 -16.78 4.18
C ASP A 101 -11.18 -16.37 4.25
N ASN A 102 -10.71 -16.11 5.49
CA ASN A 102 -9.31 -15.81 5.75
C ASN A 102 -8.62 -17.05 6.34
N THR A 103 -7.48 -17.43 5.78
CA THR A 103 -6.75 -18.64 6.19
C THR A 103 -5.25 -18.38 6.30
N LEU A 104 -4.63 -19.15 7.19
CA LEU A 104 -3.20 -19.21 7.44
C LEU A 104 -2.71 -20.61 7.11
N VAL A 105 -1.69 -20.76 6.29
CA VAL A 105 -0.98 -22.01 6.06
C VAL A 105 0.31 -21.99 6.85
N LEU A 106 0.43 -22.92 7.81
CA LEU A 106 1.59 -23.05 8.67
C LEU A 106 2.75 -23.71 7.91
N SER A 107 3.95 -23.67 8.49
CA SER A 107 5.16 -24.27 7.90
C SER A 107 5.09 -25.78 7.66
N ASP A 108 4.22 -26.50 8.37
CA ASP A 108 3.95 -27.93 8.18
C ASP A 108 2.86 -28.21 7.12
N GLY A 109 2.32 -27.17 6.47
CA GLY A 109 1.23 -27.26 5.50
C GLY A 109 -0.17 -27.31 6.12
N THR A 110 -0.29 -27.19 7.45
CA THR A 110 -1.60 -27.16 8.11
C THR A 110 -2.32 -25.86 7.80
N GLU A 111 -3.54 -25.96 7.27
CA GLU A 111 -4.41 -24.82 7.00
C GLU A 111 -5.28 -24.50 8.23
N VAL A 112 -5.26 -23.25 8.67
CA VAL A 112 -6.00 -22.77 9.84
C VAL A 112 -6.84 -21.57 9.46
N ALA A 113 -8.15 -21.63 9.72
CA ALA A 113 -9.02 -20.47 9.55
C ALA A 113 -8.68 -19.38 10.57
N ILE A 114 -8.51 -18.15 10.09
CA ILE A 114 -8.24 -16.98 10.93
C ILE A 114 -9.39 -16.00 10.82
N ARG A 115 -9.99 -15.64 11.96
CA ARG A 115 -11.17 -14.77 11.98
C ARG A 115 -10.81 -13.36 12.42
N VAL A 116 -11.40 -12.39 11.74
CA VAL A 116 -11.40 -10.99 12.17
C VAL A 116 -12.33 -10.87 13.38
N PRO A 117 -11.91 -10.27 14.52
CA PRO A 117 -12.78 -10.05 15.65
C PRO A 117 -14.02 -9.23 15.26
N SER A 118 -15.18 -9.55 15.84
CA SER A 118 -16.48 -8.94 15.48
C SER A 118 -16.53 -7.41 15.55
N GLY A 119 -15.70 -6.80 16.38
CA GLY A 119 -15.58 -5.33 16.44
C GLY A 119 -14.94 -4.67 15.21
N GLN A 120 -14.39 -5.44 14.29
CA GLN A 120 -13.74 -4.96 13.05
C GLN A 120 -14.54 -5.30 11.78
N THR A 121 -15.70 -5.93 11.89
CA THR A 121 -16.56 -6.28 10.75
C THR A 121 -17.12 -5.07 10.02
N SER A 122 -17.17 -3.89 10.67
CA SER A 122 -17.55 -2.61 10.04
C SER A 122 -16.47 -2.03 9.10
N GLY A 123 -15.37 -2.75 8.93
CA GLY A 123 -14.24 -2.35 8.09
C GLY A 123 -13.15 -1.56 8.83
N LEU A 124 -11.96 -1.68 8.31
CA LEU A 124 -10.74 -1.07 8.84
C LEU A 124 -10.52 0.28 8.16
N LYS A 125 -10.63 1.35 8.92
CA LYS A 125 -10.44 2.72 8.44
C LYS A 125 -9.01 3.17 8.64
N PHE A 126 -8.42 3.78 7.62
CA PHE A 126 -7.14 4.44 7.69
C PHE A 126 -7.11 5.70 6.84
N ASN A 127 -6.35 6.69 7.29
CA ASN A 127 -6.19 7.94 6.58
C ASN A 127 -5.11 7.83 5.52
N ILE A 128 -5.32 8.49 4.38
CA ILE A 128 -4.31 8.68 3.36
C ILE A 128 -3.65 10.02 3.63
N GLN A 129 -2.37 9.99 3.94
CA GLN A 129 -1.60 11.22 4.11
C GLN A 129 -1.29 11.80 2.73
N THR A 130 -1.98 12.88 2.38
CA THR A 130 -1.79 13.60 1.13
C THR A 130 -1.11 14.93 1.41
N SER A 131 0.21 14.97 1.34
CA SER A 131 0.98 16.22 1.51
C SER A 131 1.32 16.91 0.18
N VAL A 132 0.95 16.34 -0.97
CA VAL A 132 1.41 16.82 -2.29
C VAL A 132 0.22 16.98 -3.23
N GLU A 133 0.22 18.07 -3.99
CA GLU A 133 -0.65 18.30 -5.14
C GLU A 133 -0.34 17.24 -6.21
N VAL A 134 -1.32 16.41 -6.53
CA VAL A 134 -1.20 15.42 -7.60
C VAL A 134 -1.93 15.96 -8.82
N THR A 135 -1.18 16.35 -9.83
CA THR A 135 -1.71 16.93 -11.09
C THR A 135 -2.01 15.87 -12.15
N SER A 136 -1.59 14.63 -11.91
CA SER A 136 -1.82 13.48 -12.80
C SER A 136 -2.31 12.30 -11.96
N GLY A 137 -2.79 11.24 -12.61
CA GLY A 137 -3.26 10.03 -11.91
C GLY A 137 -2.28 9.50 -10.86
N TYR A 138 -2.81 8.94 -9.77
CA TYR A 138 -2.00 8.41 -8.68
C TYR A 138 -2.51 7.04 -8.19
N LYS A 139 -1.64 6.33 -7.49
CA LYS A 139 -1.97 5.03 -6.88
C LYS A 139 -2.03 5.18 -5.36
N VAL A 140 -3.17 4.82 -4.78
CA VAL A 140 -3.35 4.61 -3.34
C VAL A 140 -2.93 3.19 -3.03
N MET A 141 -1.87 3.04 -2.28
CA MET A 141 -1.39 1.75 -1.81
C MET A 141 -1.96 1.43 -0.44
N ILE A 142 -2.55 0.25 -0.31
CA ILE A 142 -3.02 -0.34 0.94
C ILE A 142 -1.97 -1.38 1.33
N ASP A 143 -1.19 -1.06 2.34
CA ASP A 143 -0.10 -1.91 2.82
C ASP A 143 -0.59 -2.68 4.06
N PHE A 144 -0.74 -3.99 3.89
CA PHE A 144 -1.24 -4.90 4.90
C PHE A 144 -0.06 -5.60 5.58
N ASP A 145 0.21 -5.32 6.83
CA ASP A 145 1.29 -5.98 7.57
C ASP A 145 0.81 -7.35 8.11
N ALA A 146 1.00 -8.41 7.32
CA ALA A 146 0.57 -9.77 7.67
C ALA A 146 1.22 -10.25 8.97
N GLU A 147 2.51 -9.95 9.19
CA GLU A 147 3.25 -10.40 10.39
C GLU A 147 2.65 -9.84 11.68
N LYS A 148 2.30 -8.55 11.70
CA LYS A 148 1.68 -7.91 12.86
C LYS A 148 0.19 -8.22 12.98
N SER A 149 -0.44 -8.58 11.87
CA SER A 149 -1.88 -8.84 11.81
C SER A 149 -2.27 -10.21 12.36
N ILE A 150 -1.37 -11.22 12.31
CA ILE A 150 -1.66 -12.57 12.79
C ILE A 150 -1.28 -12.66 14.27
N VAL A 151 -2.28 -12.94 15.10
CA VAL A 151 -2.14 -13.09 16.56
C VAL A 151 -2.36 -14.54 16.95
N ALA A 152 -1.29 -15.21 17.40
CA ALA A 152 -1.38 -16.54 18.00
C ALA A 152 -2.06 -16.46 19.38
N LYS A 153 -2.98 -17.39 19.65
CA LYS A 153 -3.65 -17.53 20.93
C LYS A 153 -3.04 -18.70 21.70
N GLY A 154 -3.13 -18.66 23.03
CA GLY A 154 -2.51 -19.67 23.90
C GLY A 154 -3.06 -21.11 23.77
N ASN A 155 -4.14 -21.31 23.00
CA ASN A 155 -4.75 -22.59 22.71
C ASN A 155 -4.37 -23.16 21.32
N GLY A 156 -3.35 -22.65 20.67
CA GLY A 156 -2.92 -23.06 19.32
C GLY A 156 -3.77 -22.53 18.18
N THR A 157 -4.75 -21.66 18.45
CA THR A 157 -5.54 -20.99 17.40
C THR A 157 -4.97 -19.61 17.07
N PHE A 158 -5.41 -19.05 15.94
CA PHE A 158 -4.98 -17.73 15.47
C PHE A 158 -6.19 -16.82 15.27
N SER A 159 -5.94 -15.52 15.30
CA SER A 159 -6.92 -14.50 14.89
C SER A 159 -6.25 -13.47 14.01
N LEU A 160 -7.02 -12.90 13.10
CA LEU A 160 -6.59 -11.83 12.22
C LEU A 160 -6.99 -10.50 12.85
N LYS A 161 -6.01 -9.74 13.32
CA LYS A 161 -6.17 -8.36 13.80
C LYS A 161 -5.43 -7.42 12.85
N PRO A 162 -6.07 -6.99 11.74
CA PRO A 162 -5.37 -6.34 10.66
C PRO A 162 -4.64 -5.07 11.09
N VAL A 163 -3.38 -4.97 10.71
CA VAL A 163 -2.53 -3.77 10.82
C VAL A 163 -2.29 -3.29 9.39
N ILE A 164 -2.84 -2.11 9.06
CA ILE A 164 -2.87 -1.58 7.71
C ILE A 164 -2.44 -0.12 7.73
N ARG A 165 -1.67 0.28 6.72
CA ARG A 165 -1.40 1.68 6.43
C ARG A 165 -1.74 2.00 4.98
N GLY A 166 -2.04 3.28 4.70
CA GLY A 166 -2.29 3.74 3.33
C GLY A 166 -1.39 4.89 2.97
N TYR A 167 -0.89 4.90 1.71
CA TYR A 167 -0.06 5.97 1.20
C TYR A 167 -0.23 6.15 -0.31
N ILE A 168 0.18 7.32 -0.83
CA ILE A 168 0.19 7.62 -2.27
C ILE A 168 1.58 7.32 -2.84
N VAL A 169 1.65 6.41 -3.81
CA VAL A 169 2.93 5.98 -4.40
C VAL A 169 3.67 7.14 -5.06
N ALA A 170 2.98 8.06 -5.73
CA ALA A 170 3.60 9.21 -6.38
C ALA A 170 4.33 10.17 -5.40
N ASN A 171 3.96 10.13 -4.10
CA ASN A 171 4.48 11.00 -3.05
C ASN A 171 5.46 10.29 -2.12
N THR A 172 5.68 9.01 -2.33
CA THR A 172 6.55 8.19 -1.49
C THR A 172 7.73 7.66 -2.29
N SER A 173 8.77 7.30 -1.57
CA SER A 173 10.02 6.76 -2.08
C SER A 173 10.17 5.31 -1.64
N ALA A 174 11.09 4.61 -2.29
CA ALA A 174 11.57 3.33 -1.81
C ALA A 174 13.08 3.39 -1.58
N ILE A 175 13.54 2.62 -0.58
CA ILE A 175 14.94 2.23 -0.42
C ILE A 175 15.05 0.77 -0.78
N PHE A 176 16.02 0.39 -1.60
CA PHE A 176 16.23 -0.99 -2.00
C PHE A 176 17.73 -1.30 -2.14
N GLY A 177 18.06 -2.57 -2.29
CA GLY A 177 19.41 -3.06 -2.44
C GLY A 177 19.50 -4.56 -2.22
N HIS A 178 20.72 -5.06 -2.11
CA HIS A 178 21.02 -6.46 -1.81
C HIS A 178 21.86 -6.56 -0.54
N ILE A 179 21.75 -7.67 0.18
CA ILE A 179 22.53 -7.92 1.40
C ILE A 179 23.46 -9.11 1.20
N THR A 180 24.68 -9.01 1.65
CA THR A 180 25.67 -10.09 1.67
C THR A 180 25.96 -10.48 3.11
N PRO A 181 25.95 -11.81 3.44
CA PRO A 181 25.81 -13.00 2.58
C PRO A 181 24.39 -13.26 2.09
N ALA A 182 24.27 -13.83 0.88
CA ALA A 182 23.00 -13.96 0.15
C ALA A 182 22.06 -15.07 0.65
N GLN A 183 22.52 -15.98 1.48
CA GLN A 183 21.75 -17.18 1.86
C GLN A 183 21.06 -17.08 3.23
N VAL A 184 21.22 -15.96 3.90
CA VAL A 184 20.62 -15.72 5.23
C VAL A 184 19.68 -14.53 5.11
N PRO A 185 18.39 -14.68 5.47
CA PRO A 185 17.45 -13.57 5.42
C PRO A 185 17.75 -12.55 6.52
N PHE A 186 17.58 -11.28 6.19
CA PHE A 186 17.72 -10.15 7.11
C PHE A 186 16.43 -9.35 7.19
N LYS A 187 16.08 -8.89 8.37
CA LYS A 187 15.09 -7.83 8.53
C LYS A 187 15.75 -6.49 8.24
N VAL A 188 15.07 -5.63 7.48
CA VAL A 188 15.53 -4.26 7.21
C VAL A 188 14.47 -3.30 7.71
N LEU A 189 14.85 -2.40 8.62
CA LEU A 189 13.97 -1.47 9.29
C LEU A 189 14.35 -0.04 8.94
N ALA A 190 13.41 0.75 8.45
CA ALA A 190 13.57 2.19 8.31
C ALA A 190 12.82 2.89 9.44
N ILE A 191 13.53 3.63 10.29
CA ILE A 191 12.99 4.29 11.48
C ILE A 191 13.12 5.81 11.33
N ARG A 192 12.01 6.53 11.57
CA ARG A 192 11.98 7.99 11.67
C ARG A 192 11.07 8.43 12.83
N GLY A 193 11.64 8.93 13.90
CA GLY A 193 10.89 9.25 15.12
C GLY A 193 10.26 7.99 15.71
N THR A 194 8.94 7.97 15.82
CA THR A 194 8.15 6.83 16.29
C THR A 194 7.70 5.90 15.16
N ASP A 195 7.85 6.31 13.91
CA ASP A 195 7.41 5.54 12.75
C ASP A 195 8.50 4.56 12.32
N SER A 196 8.09 3.35 11.96
CA SER A 196 8.98 2.34 11.42
C SER A 196 8.32 1.57 10.28
N ILE A 197 9.12 1.26 9.26
CA ILE A 197 8.74 0.44 8.11
C ILE A 197 9.70 -0.74 8.07
N LEU A 198 9.16 -1.95 8.05
CA LEU A 198 9.92 -3.19 8.02
C LEU A 198 9.80 -3.86 6.65
N THR A 199 10.88 -4.47 6.19
CA THR A 199 10.90 -5.46 5.12
C THR A 199 11.85 -6.60 5.47
N VAL A 200 11.78 -7.68 4.70
CA VAL A 200 12.70 -8.82 4.82
C VAL A 200 13.36 -9.04 3.47
N SER A 201 14.64 -9.38 3.49
CA SER A 201 15.36 -9.68 2.27
C SER A 201 14.94 -11.03 1.70
N ASP A 202 14.82 -11.09 0.37
CA ASP A 202 14.48 -12.30 -0.37
C ASP A 202 15.75 -13.07 -0.74
N THR A 203 15.97 -14.20 -0.09
CA THR A 203 17.14 -15.06 -0.33
C THR A 203 17.14 -15.67 -1.73
N LEU A 204 15.97 -15.85 -2.37
CA LEU A 204 15.86 -16.36 -3.74
C LEU A 204 16.27 -15.30 -4.77
N GLN A 205 16.24 -14.02 -4.40
CA GLN A 205 16.68 -12.88 -5.22
C GLN A 205 18.01 -12.28 -4.70
N SER A 206 18.96 -13.09 -4.29
CA SER A 206 20.26 -12.65 -3.78
C SER A 206 20.15 -11.65 -2.62
N ASN A 207 19.24 -11.93 -1.67
CA ASN A 207 18.92 -11.05 -0.55
C ASN A 207 18.49 -9.64 -0.96
N TYR A 208 17.75 -9.52 -2.07
CA TYR A 208 17.10 -8.27 -2.43
C TYR A 208 16.13 -7.85 -1.33
N PHE A 209 16.12 -6.57 -1.00
CA PHE A 209 15.13 -5.97 -0.10
C PHE A 209 14.59 -4.68 -0.69
N ARG A 210 13.34 -4.34 -0.33
CA ARG A 210 12.71 -3.09 -0.71
C ARG A 210 11.79 -2.57 0.41
N LEU A 211 12.15 -1.42 0.95
CA LEU A 211 11.32 -0.60 1.84
C LEU A 211 10.58 0.43 0.98
N HIS A 212 9.27 0.45 1.01
CA HIS A 212 8.45 1.38 0.23
C HIS A 212 7.52 2.21 1.13
N GLY A 213 6.88 3.23 0.55
CA GLY A 213 6.01 4.12 1.32
C GLY A 213 6.76 5.10 2.23
N LEU A 214 8.02 5.40 1.93
CA LEU A 214 8.84 6.36 2.67
C LEU A 214 8.52 7.78 2.22
N THR A 215 8.23 8.67 3.17
CA THR A 215 8.06 10.10 2.90
C THR A 215 9.40 10.84 3.05
N SER A 216 9.48 12.10 2.60
CA SER A 216 10.70 12.90 2.76
C SER A 216 11.18 12.96 4.21
N GLY A 217 12.46 12.85 4.42
CA GLY A 217 13.09 12.91 5.75
C GLY A 217 14.33 12.04 5.86
N THR A 218 14.97 12.06 7.01
CA THR A 218 16.15 11.22 7.30
C THR A 218 15.70 10.02 8.13
N TYR A 219 16.03 8.83 7.65
CA TYR A 219 15.74 7.56 8.29
C TYR A 219 16.99 6.91 8.82
N ASN A 220 16.89 6.26 9.97
CA ASN A 220 17.87 5.29 10.43
C ASN A 220 17.49 3.92 9.87
N ILE A 221 18.30 3.41 8.93
CA ILE A 221 18.10 2.10 8.32
C ILE A 221 18.90 1.08 9.13
N GLN A 222 18.20 0.12 9.72
CA GLN A 222 18.78 -0.94 10.52
C GLN A 222 18.64 -2.28 9.81
N PHE A 223 19.69 -3.07 9.84
CA PHE A 223 19.72 -4.44 9.33
C PHE A 223 19.83 -5.38 10.52
N LEU A 224 18.89 -6.30 10.64
CA LEU A 224 18.79 -7.22 11.76
C LEU A 224 18.91 -8.66 11.28
N ASN A 225 19.55 -9.49 12.08
CA ASN A 225 19.59 -10.94 11.84
C ASN A 225 18.29 -11.62 12.31
N SER A 226 18.21 -12.95 12.16
CA SER A 226 17.07 -13.78 12.56
C SER A 226 16.73 -13.71 14.06
N ASN A 227 17.68 -13.29 14.90
CA ASN A 227 17.51 -13.14 16.35
C ASN A 227 17.12 -11.71 16.77
N ASP A 228 16.70 -10.87 15.79
CA ASP A 228 16.36 -9.46 15.98
C ASP A 228 17.52 -8.58 16.51
N SER A 229 18.76 -9.05 16.36
CA SER A 229 19.94 -8.27 16.73
C SER A 229 20.36 -7.38 15.56
N ILE A 230 20.58 -6.10 15.84
CA ILE A 230 21.08 -5.14 14.84
C ILE A 230 22.51 -5.53 14.49
N VAL A 231 22.77 -5.87 13.24
CA VAL A 231 24.09 -6.23 12.72
C VAL A 231 24.80 -5.05 12.05
N THR A 232 24.05 -4.12 11.48
CA THR A 232 24.56 -2.83 10.98
C THR A 232 23.43 -1.81 10.88
N SER A 233 23.80 -0.54 10.81
CA SER A 233 22.84 0.55 10.58
C SER A 233 23.48 1.71 9.81
N ARG A 234 22.64 2.50 9.13
CA ARG A 234 23.07 3.70 8.42
C ARG A 234 21.97 4.75 8.39
N SER A 235 22.38 6.01 8.36
CA SER A 235 21.46 7.12 8.13
C SER A 235 21.26 7.35 6.63
N GLN A 236 20.02 7.52 6.18
CA GLN A 236 19.67 7.76 4.79
C GLN A 236 18.65 8.87 4.66
N ALA A 237 19.02 9.94 3.95
CA ALA A 237 18.07 10.99 3.57
C ALA A 237 17.23 10.55 2.37
N ILE A 238 15.94 10.85 2.43
CA ILE A 238 14.94 10.54 1.40
C ILE A 238 14.30 11.85 0.93
N VAL A 239 14.20 11.99 -0.38
CA VAL A 239 13.41 13.03 -1.04
C VAL A 239 12.18 12.36 -1.64
N GLY A 240 10.99 12.83 -1.29
CA GLY A 240 9.73 12.22 -1.72
C GLY A 240 9.63 12.08 -3.25
N GLY A 241 9.10 10.94 -3.69
CA GLY A 241 8.99 10.59 -5.11
C GLY A 241 10.27 10.05 -5.74
N THR A 242 11.39 9.95 -4.99
CA THR A 242 12.66 9.40 -5.51
C THR A 242 13.04 8.10 -4.82
N ASN A 243 13.47 7.11 -5.59
CA ASN A 243 13.95 5.85 -5.05
C ASN A 243 15.47 5.91 -4.80
N VAL A 244 15.93 5.26 -3.73
CA VAL A 244 17.34 5.21 -3.33
C VAL A 244 17.83 3.78 -3.41
N ASP A 245 18.82 3.53 -4.24
CA ASP A 245 19.55 2.27 -4.30
C ASP A 245 20.73 2.31 -3.32
N LEU A 246 20.75 1.40 -2.35
CA LEU A 246 21.85 1.25 -1.40
C LEU A 246 22.98 0.37 -1.94
N GLY A 247 22.79 -0.24 -3.12
CA GLY A 247 23.72 -1.21 -3.68
C GLY A 247 23.82 -2.48 -2.85
N ILE A 248 25.03 -3.01 -2.70
CA ILE A 248 25.29 -4.19 -1.87
C ILE A 248 25.66 -3.74 -0.45
N VAL A 249 24.85 -4.13 0.52
CA VAL A 249 25.11 -3.93 1.94
C VAL A 249 25.86 -5.15 2.47
N GLN A 250 27.14 -4.96 2.79
CA GLN A 250 27.95 -6.04 3.36
C GLN A 250 27.72 -6.12 4.86
N ILE A 251 27.36 -7.31 5.33
CA ILE A 251 27.25 -7.63 6.75
C ILE A 251 28.36 -8.63 7.06
N ASN A 252 29.30 -8.20 7.88
CA ASN A 252 30.35 -9.09 8.37
C ASN A 252 29.76 -9.93 9.51
N PRO A 253 29.87 -11.26 9.46
CA PRO A 253 29.38 -12.17 10.48
C PRO A 253 30.10 -11.98 11.83
#